data_be504e7a6f85451e18b957e9d7b3b548
#
_entry.id   be504e7a6f85451e18b957e9d7b3b548
#
_cell.length_a   1.000
_cell.length_b   1.000
_cell.length_c   1.000
_cell.angle_alpha   90.00
_cell.angle_beta   90.00
_cell.angle_gamma   90.00
#
_symmetry.space_group_name_H-M   'P 1'
#
loop_
_entity.id
_entity.type
_entity.pdbx_description
1 polymer ?
#
loop_
_entity_poly.entity_id
_entity_poly.type
_entity_poly.pdbx_seq_one_letter_code
_entity_poly.pdbx_strand_id
1 'polypeptide(L)' 'MKKKYAITGVDCPNCAAKLASMIEAKEGITSAKINFLTEKLTVESELAEDELFAIVTAEAKAFSKSIKIEK' A
#
# COMPACT_ATOMS: atom_id res chain seq x y z
N MET A 1 -5.58 -13.42 -0.76
CA MET A 1 -6.45 -12.75 -1.75
C MET A 1 -5.80 -11.45 -2.18
N LYS A 2 -5.97 -11.11 -3.43
CA LYS A 2 -5.35 -9.92 -4.00
C LYS A 2 -6.35 -8.77 -4.01
N LYS A 3 -5.93 -7.62 -3.47
CA LYS A 3 -6.75 -6.41 -3.44
C LYS A 3 -6.02 -5.27 -4.12
N LYS A 4 -6.78 -4.43 -4.79
CA LYS A 4 -6.23 -3.26 -5.45
C LYS A 4 -6.85 -2.00 -4.88
N TYR A 5 -6.01 -1.02 -4.62
CA TYR A 5 -6.44 0.28 -4.10
C TYR A 5 -5.83 1.37 -4.97
N ALA A 6 -6.50 2.51 -5.00
CA ALA A 6 -5.90 3.69 -5.61
C ALA A 6 -5.00 4.35 -4.58
N ILE A 7 -3.80 4.73 -5.00
CA ILE A 7 -2.85 5.41 -4.12
C ILE A 7 -2.38 6.68 -4.80
N THR A 8 -2.42 7.79 -4.07
CA THR A 8 -1.99 9.08 -4.60
C THR A 8 -0.97 9.69 -3.66
N GLY A 9 -0.20 10.64 -4.17
CA GLY A 9 0.83 11.29 -3.38
C GLY A 9 2.20 10.62 -3.48
N VAL A 10 2.30 9.53 -4.24
CA VAL A 10 3.57 8.85 -4.50
C VAL A 10 3.99 9.22 -5.91
N ASP A 11 5.02 10.02 -6.03
CA ASP A 11 5.48 10.51 -7.33
C ASP A 11 6.92 10.11 -7.65
N CYS A 12 7.43 9.12 -6.94
CA CYS A 12 8.81 8.72 -7.04
C CYS A 12 8.89 7.19 -6.97
N PRO A 13 9.61 6.53 -7.90
CA PRO A 13 9.69 5.07 -7.87
C PRO A 13 10.37 4.52 -6.61
N ASN A 14 11.36 5.25 -6.08
CA ASN A 14 12.01 4.82 -4.84
C ASN A 14 11.05 4.87 -3.66
N CYS A 15 10.22 5.91 -3.61
CA CYS A 15 9.23 6.02 -2.54
C CYS A 15 8.20 4.91 -2.63
N ALA A 16 7.73 4.62 -3.84
CA ALA A 16 6.78 3.53 -4.05
C ALA A 16 7.38 2.19 -3.61
N ALA A 17 8.63 1.93 -3.98
CA ALA A 17 9.28 0.69 -3.60
C ALA A 17 9.46 0.56 -2.09
N LYS A 18 9.85 1.65 -1.44
CA LYS A 18 10.02 1.64 0.03
C LYS A 18 8.69 1.40 0.74
N LEU A 19 7.65 2.09 0.32
CA LEU A 19 6.35 1.92 0.94
C LEU A 19 5.81 0.51 0.72
N ALA A 20 5.98 -0.03 -0.47
CA ALA A 20 5.57 -1.40 -0.75
C ALA A 20 6.30 -2.38 0.15
N SER A 21 7.60 -2.18 0.36
CA SER A 21 8.39 -3.02 1.26
C SER A 21 7.89 -2.92 2.70
N MET A 22 7.56 -1.73 3.14
CA MET A 22 7.04 -1.52 4.50
C MET A 22 5.72 -2.27 4.70
N ILE A 23 4.83 -2.20 3.73
CA ILE A 23 3.55 -2.89 3.79
C ILE A 23 3.77 -4.40 3.76
N GLU A 24 4.65 -4.86 2.89
CA GLU A 24 4.94 -6.28 2.74
C GLU A 24 5.55 -6.90 4.00
N ALA A 25 6.21 -6.09 4.81
CA ALA A 25 6.81 -6.56 6.04
C ALA A 25 5.78 -6.79 7.16
N LYS A 26 4.54 -6.37 6.97
CA LYS A 26 3.51 -6.55 7.99
C LYS A 26 3.01 -7.99 8.02
N GLU A 27 2.68 -8.45 9.22
CA GLU A 27 2.13 -9.79 9.37
C GLU A 27 0.80 -9.91 8.66
N GLY A 28 0.59 -11.06 8.01
CA GLY A 28 -0.63 -11.31 7.28
C GLY A 28 -0.59 -10.83 5.84
N ILE A 29 0.45 -10.12 5.45
CA ILE A 29 0.58 -9.63 4.08
C ILE A 29 1.60 -10.49 3.34
N THR A 30 1.15 -11.11 2.25
CA THR A 30 1.98 -11.97 1.42
C THR A 30 2.86 -11.15 0.48
N SER A 31 2.28 -10.15 -0.16
CA SER A 31 3.04 -9.29 -1.05
C SER A 31 2.36 -7.95 -1.20
N ALA A 32 3.12 -6.96 -1.62
CA ALA A 32 2.59 -5.63 -1.88
C ALA A 32 3.39 -4.99 -3.00
N LYS A 33 2.70 -4.34 -3.92
CA LYS A 33 3.32 -3.63 -5.03
C LYS A 33 2.60 -2.31 -5.25
N ILE A 34 3.37 -1.29 -5.56
CA ILE A 34 2.83 0.02 -5.86
C ILE A 34 3.31 0.42 -7.25
N ASN A 35 2.37 0.80 -8.09
CA ASN A 35 2.69 1.35 -9.40
C ASN A 35 2.40 2.85 -9.36
N PHE A 36 3.45 3.66 -9.29
CA PHE A 36 3.30 5.09 -9.17
C PHE A 36 2.82 5.74 -10.48
N LEU A 37 3.03 5.08 -11.60
CA LEU A 37 2.57 5.60 -12.89
C LEU A 37 1.05 5.52 -13.03
N THR A 38 0.46 4.43 -12.59
CA THR A 38 -0.98 4.23 -12.64
C THR A 38 -1.67 4.59 -11.32
N GLU A 39 -0.88 4.95 -10.31
CA GLU A 39 -1.38 5.27 -8.98
C GLU A 39 -2.20 4.13 -8.38
N LYS A 40 -1.68 2.91 -8.51
CA LYS A 40 -2.36 1.72 -8.03
C LYS A 40 -1.49 1.00 -7.01
N LEU A 41 -2.14 0.53 -5.96
CA LEU A 41 -1.51 -0.31 -4.95
C LEU A 41 -2.15 -1.69 -5.02
N THR A 42 -1.34 -2.72 -5.22
CA THR A 42 -1.80 -4.10 -5.22
C THR A 42 -1.22 -4.80 -4.01
N VAL A 43 -2.09 -5.38 -3.19
CA VAL A 43 -1.68 -6.08 -1.98
C VAL A 43 -2.28 -7.48 -2.00
N GLU A 44 -1.48 -8.47 -1.69
CA GLU A 44 -1.94 -9.83 -1.53
C GLU A 44 -1.82 -10.23 -0.07
N SER A 45 -2.94 -10.64 0.53
CA SER A 45 -2.96 -11.05 1.92
C SER A 45 -4.19 -11.90 2.20
N GLU A 46 -4.20 -12.52 3.37
CA GLU A 46 -5.34 -13.31 3.83
C GLU A 46 -6.21 -12.53 4.82
N LEU A 47 -5.83 -11.30 5.09
CA LEU A 47 -6.57 -10.46 6.03
C LEU A 47 -7.89 -9.97 5.43
N ALA A 48 -8.83 -9.64 6.30
CA ALA A 48 -10.08 -9.02 5.88
C ALA A 48 -9.78 -7.67 5.22
N GLU A 49 -10.64 -7.27 4.29
CA GLU A 49 -10.43 -6.03 3.54
C GLU A 49 -10.31 -4.82 4.47
N ASP A 50 -11.15 -4.77 5.51
CA ASP A 50 -11.12 -3.64 6.45
C ASP A 50 -9.78 -3.58 7.20
N GLU A 51 -9.30 -4.73 7.67
CA GLU A 51 -8.00 -4.78 8.34
C GLU A 51 -6.88 -4.43 7.40
N LEU A 52 -6.93 -4.96 6.19
CA LEU A 52 -5.91 -4.69 5.20
C LEU A 52 -5.87 -3.21 4.85
N PHE A 53 -7.01 -2.60 4.64
CA PHE A 53 -7.08 -1.18 4.34
C PHE A 53 -6.52 -0.33 5.48
N ALA A 54 -6.83 -0.70 6.72
CA ALA A 54 -6.31 0.01 7.88
C ALA A 54 -4.79 -0.09 7.95
N ILE A 55 -4.23 -1.27 7.68
CA ILE A 55 -2.79 -1.47 7.70
C ILE A 55 -2.11 -0.64 6.62
N VAL A 56 -2.58 -0.74 5.38
CA VAL A 56 -1.93 -0.03 4.28
C VAL A 56 -2.06 1.49 4.46
N THR A 57 -3.20 1.95 4.96
CA THR A 57 -3.40 3.38 5.21
C THR A 57 -2.47 3.87 6.31
N ALA A 58 -2.34 3.11 7.39
CA ALA A 58 -1.47 3.49 8.49
C ALA A 58 -0.01 3.55 8.05
N GLU A 59 0.43 2.57 7.27
CA GLU A 59 1.80 2.56 6.77
C GLU A 59 2.06 3.70 5.81
N ALA A 60 1.09 3.99 4.95
CA ALA A 60 1.21 5.10 4.01
C ALA A 60 1.36 6.43 4.74
N LYS A 61 0.55 6.65 5.77
CA LYS A 61 0.62 7.88 6.55
C LYS A 61 1.90 7.98 7.35
N ALA A 62 2.41 6.85 7.84
CA ALA A 62 3.68 6.83 8.55
C ALA A 62 4.82 7.19 7.62
N PHE A 63 4.73 6.79 6.35
CA PHE A 63 5.73 7.09 5.35
C PHE A 63 5.66 8.56 4.92
N SER A 64 4.46 9.03 4.61
CA SER A 64 4.24 10.41 4.20
C SER A 64 2.78 10.78 4.39
N LYS A 65 2.55 11.95 4.98
CA LYS A 65 1.19 12.46 5.20
C LYS A 65 0.50 12.85 3.89
N SER A 66 1.27 13.03 2.83
CA SER A 66 0.73 13.39 1.52
C SER A 66 0.06 12.21 0.82
N ILE A 67 0.39 11.00 1.23
CA ILE A 67 -0.11 9.80 0.56
C ILE A 67 -1.54 9.51 1.01
N LYS A 68 -2.40 9.24 0.04
CA LYS A 68 -3.78 8.85 0.29
C LYS A 68 -4.06 7.52 -0.40
N ILE A 69 -4.81 6.69 0.28
CA ILE A 69 -5.21 5.39 -0.26
C ILE A 69 -6.72 5.33 -0.28
N GLU A 70 -7.27 4.92 -1.42
CA GLU A 70 -8.70 4.79 -1.59
C GLU A 70 -9.03 3.39 -2.11
N LYS A 71 -10.16 2.88 -1.68
CA LYS A 71 -10.64 1.57 -2.11
C LYS A 71 -11.06 1.56 -3.57
#